data_093bfd9a061fc4c81a00f246212efa6d
#
_entry.id   093bfd9a061fc4c81a00f246212efa6d
#
_cell.length_a   1.000
_cell.length_b   1.000
_cell.length_c   1.000
_cell.angle_alpha   90.00
_cell.angle_beta   90.00
_cell.angle_gamma   90.00
#
_symmetry.space_group_name_H-M   'P 1'
#
loop_
_entity.id
_entity.type
_entity.pdbx_description
1 polymer ?
#
loop_
_entity_poly.entity_id
_entity_poly.type
_entity_poly.pdbx_seq_one_letter_code
_entity_poly.pdbx_strand_id
1 'polypeptide(L)'
;MSDKHSQHKSRYTLDRQIPGAFEGETVTRRRFMTVGSQAAGGIAAASFLLPALGFAIGPIFKEAPHTWESVGPTGMFPDNNYVPTVVTLTPGIGEAGKATVYVRKRNPLLDTDKADRDTQFIAISSRCAHLGCPVRWVDAAERFVCPCHGGVYDLLGRRVGGPPVRPLDRFYTRVVRGQVQIGSRYSVNSELERFSPRDPAEPIDGIGQYMYPSRPSERR
;
A
#
# COMPACT_ATOMS: atom_id res chain seq x y z
N MET A 1 -43.31 26.42 -43.73
CA MET A 1 -43.97 25.11 -43.62
C MET A 1 -44.14 24.86 -42.13
N SER A 2 -45.39 25.03 -41.68
CA SER A 2 -45.78 25.00 -40.26
C SER A 2 -46.06 23.56 -39.87
N ASP A 3 -45.25 23.05 -38.97
CA ASP A 3 -45.39 21.70 -38.44
C ASP A 3 -46.50 21.69 -37.37
N LYS A 4 -47.67 21.24 -37.78
CA LYS A 4 -48.82 21.03 -36.89
C LYS A 4 -48.59 19.75 -36.11
N HIS A 5 -47.86 19.81 -35.00
CA HIS A 5 -47.97 18.80 -33.96
C HIS A 5 -49.40 18.81 -33.45
N SER A 6 -50.22 17.87 -33.91
CA SER A 6 -51.56 17.61 -33.38
C SER A 6 -51.40 17.13 -31.94
N GLN A 7 -51.64 18.03 -30.98
CA GLN A 7 -51.77 17.67 -29.57
C GLN A 7 -52.93 16.70 -29.43
N HIS A 8 -52.66 15.44 -29.24
CA HIS A 8 -53.63 14.42 -28.89
C HIS A 8 -54.19 14.77 -27.51
N LYS A 9 -55.30 15.50 -27.50
CA LYS A 9 -56.01 15.88 -26.29
C LYS A 9 -56.59 14.62 -25.65
N SER A 10 -56.14 14.23 -24.49
CA SER A 10 -56.63 13.08 -23.74
C SER A 10 -58.13 13.30 -23.37
N ARG A 11 -58.99 12.34 -23.68
CA ARG A 11 -60.41 12.34 -23.33
C ARG A 11 -60.69 12.53 -21.82
N TYR A 12 -59.73 12.29 -20.98
CA TYR A 12 -59.88 12.30 -19.51
C TYR A 12 -59.43 13.60 -18.85
N THR A 13 -58.78 14.52 -19.56
CA THR A 13 -58.20 15.73 -18.98
C THR A 13 -58.81 17.04 -19.52
N LEU A 14 -59.69 16.98 -20.54
CA LEU A 14 -60.04 18.16 -21.30
C LEU A 14 -61.27 18.92 -20.83
N ASP A 15 -62.14 18.33 -20.02
CA ASP A 15 -63.44 18.93 -19.71
C ASP A 15 -63.78 19.11 -18.25
N ARG A 16 -62.83 19.03 -17.39
CA ARG A 16 -63.03 19.44 -16.01
C ARG A 16 -62.52 20.87 -15.88
N GLN A 17 -63.40 21.82 -16.00
CA GLN A 17 -63.21 23.23 -15.67
C GLN A 17 -62.89 23.37 -14.17
N ILE A 18 -61.83 22.80 -13.70
CA ILE A 18 -61.32 23.01 -12.34
C ILE A 18 -60.15 24.01 -12.49
N PRO A 19 -60.35 25.28 -12.12
CA PRO A 19 -59.32 26.29 -12.25
C PRO A 19 -58.11 25.89 -11.39
N GLY A 20 -56.94 25.85 -11.98
CA GLY A 20 -55.69 25.76 -11.26
C GLY A 20 -55.18 24.36 -10.86
N ALA A 21 -55.94 23.28 -11.15
CA ALA A 21 -55.52 21.95 -10.73
C ALA A 21 -54.46 21.29 -11.64
N PHE A 22 -54.30 21.72 -12.88
CA PHE A 22 -53.41 21.09 -13.89
C PHE A 22 -52.91 22.08 -14.95
N GLU A 23 -52.37 23.20 -14.52
CA GLU A 23 -51.62 24.08 -15.42
C GLU A 23 -50.20 23.53 -15.56
N GLY A 24 -49.98 22.70 -16.59
CA GLY A 24 -48.67 22.14 -16.89
C GLY A 24 -48.76 20.81 -17.66
N GLU A 25 -47.66 20.31 -18.15
CA GLU A 25 -47.59 18.97 -18.76
C GLU A 25 -48.01 17.91 -17.76
N THR A 26 -49.17 17.32 -17.95
CA THR A 26 -49.64 16.19 -17.12
C THR A 26 -48.72 15.00 -17.34
N VAL A 27 -48.12 14.51 -16.27
CA VAL A 27 -47.30 13.31 -16.30
C VAL A 27 -48.19 12.10 -16.58
N THR A 28 -48.02 11.48 -17.72
CA THR A 28 -48.75 10.26 -18.06
C THR A 28 -48.35 9.11 -17.14
N ARG A 29 -49.29 8.21 -16.82
CA ARG A 29 -49.02 7.02 -16.00
C ARG A 29 -47.76 6.24 -16.50
N ARG A 30 -47.61 6.13 -17.85
CA ARG A 30 -46.46 5.49 -18.47
C ARG A 30 -45.15 6.23 -18.15
N ARG A 31 -45.13 7.57 -18.27
CA ARG A 31 -43.95 8.39 -17.97
C ARG A 31 -43.60 8.31 -16.48
N PHE A 32 -44.61 8.35 -15.61
CA PHE A 32 -44.41 8.19 -14.18
C PHE A 32 -43.75 6.84 -13.82
N MET A 33 -44.30 5.73 -14.38
CA MET A 33 -43.75 4.40 -14.13
C MET A 33 -42.33 4.25 -14.70
N THR A 34 -42.05 4.81 -15.87
CA THR A 34 -40.72 4.76 -16.49
C THR A 34 -39.69 5.55 -15.66
N VAL A 35 -40.01 6.78 -15.28
CA VAL A 35 -39.13 7.61 -14.46
C VAL A 35 -38.94 7.01 -13.07
N GLY A 36 -40.01 6.49 -12.45
CA GLY A 36 -39.94 5.83 -11.15
C GLY A 36 -39.06 4.59 -11.18
N SER A 37 -39.16 3.74 -12.19
CA SER A 37 -38.30 2.55 -12.32
C SER A 37 -36.83 2.91 -12.60
N GLN A 38 -36.60 3.94 -13.44
CA GLN A 38 -35.23 4.43 -13.68
C GLN A 38 -34.62 5.04 -12.43
N ALA A 39 -35.37 5.82 -11.64
CA ALA A 39 -34.90 6.37 -10.37
C ALA A 39 -34.58 5.27 -9.36
N ALA A 40 -35.47 4.29 -9.19
CA ALA A 40 -35.24 3.15 -8.32
C ALA A 40 -34.01 2.32 -8.74
N GLY A 41 -33.89 2.04 -10.04
CA GLY A 41 -32.72 1.37 -10.62
C GLY A 41 -31.44 2.16 -10.44
N GLY A 42 -31.49 3.48 -10.63
CA GLY A 42 -30.34 4.37 -10.41
C GLY A 42 -29.89 4.41 -8.95
N ILE A 43 -30.83 4.47 -7.99
CA ILE A 43 -30.52 4.41 -6.56
C ILE A 43 -29.89 3.06 -6.20
N ALA A 44 -30.47 1.95 -6.67
CA ALA A 44 -29.92 0.62 -6.45
C ALA A 44 -28.50 0.50 -7.02
N ALA A 45 -28.28 0.93 -8.26
CA ALA A 45 -26.96 0.91 -8.89
C ALA A 45 -25.95 1.80 -8.12
N ALA A 46 -26.33 3.00 -7.71
CA ALA A 46 -25.48 3.90 -6.94
C ALA A 46 -25.09 3.33 -5.59
N SER A 47 -25.98 2.60 -4.92
CA SER A 47 -25.72 1.96 -3.62
C SER A 47 -24.61 0.93 -3.68
N PHE A 48 -24.35 0.30 -4.83
CA PHE A 48 -23.24 -0.63 -5.04
C PHE A 48 -22.02 0.04 -5.66
N LEU A 49 -22.24 0.89 -6.66
CA LEU A 49 -21.13 1.49 -7.42
C LEU A 49 -20.36 2.54 -6.62
N LEU A 50 -21.04 3.36 -5.81
CA LEU A 50 -20.34 4.39 -5.04
C LEU A 50 -19.38 3.82 -3.98
N PRO A 51 -19.77 2.81 -3.16
CA PRO A 51 -18.82 2.17 -2.27
C PRO A 51 -17.67 1.47 -3.01
N ALA A 52 -17.97 0.79 -4.12
CA ALA A 52 -16.96 0.11 -4.93
C ALA A 52 -15.94 1.11 -5.52
N LEU A 53 -16.41 2.23 -6.06
CA LEU A 53 -15.56 3.32 -6.54
C LEU A 53 -14.78 3.96 -5.41
N GLY A 54 -15.41 4.20 -4.25
CA GLY A 54 -14.75 4.73 -3.07
C GLY A 54 -13.62 3.83 -2.59
N PHE A 55 -13.82 2.52 -2.60
CA PHE A 55 -12.79 1.55 -2.27
C PHE A 55 -11.65 1.54 -3.30
N ALA A 56 -11.96 1.59 -4.59
CA ALA A 56 -10.97 1.58 -5.66
C ALA A 56 -10.15 2.89 -5.72
N ILE A 57 -10.79 4.03 -5.48
CA ILE A 57 -10.16 5.36 -5.61
C ILE A 57 -9.61 5.87 -4.26
N GLY A 58 -10.15 5.38 -3.14
CA GLY A 58 -9.78 5.82 -1.79
C GLY A 58 -8.28 5.82 -1.49
N PRO A 59 -7.51 4.80 -1.89
CA PRO A 59 -6.06 4.76 -1.69
C PRO A 59 -5.29 5.92 -2.35
N ILE A 60 -5.85 6.53 -3.41
CA ILE A 60 -5.23 7.70 -4.08
C ILE A 60 -5.09 8.90 -3.13
N PHE A 61 -6.00 9.02 -2.16
CA PHE A 61 -6.06 10.14 -1.24
C PHE A 61 -5.46 9.85 0.13
N LYS A 62 -4.95 8.61 0.34
CA LYS A 62 -4.30 8.23 1.59
C LYS A 62 -2.79 8.25 1.40
N GLU A 63 -2.12 9.15 2.08
CA GLU A 63 -0.67 9.10 2.25
C GLU A 63 -0.34 8.21 3.44
N ALA A 64 0.56 7.25 3.25
CA ALA A 64 1.06 6.45 4.36
C ALA A 64 1.89 7.35 5.29
N PRO A 65 1.57 7.43 6.60
CA PRO A 65 2.33 8.26 7.51
C PRO A 65 3.76 7.72 7.62
N HIS A 66 4.74 8.54 7.26
CA HIS A 66 6.15 8.24 7.51
C HIS A 66 6.45 8.45 8.99
N THR A 67 6.33 7.39 9.78
CA THR A 67 6.62 7.43 11.21
C THR A 67 8.06 7.01 11.46
N TRP A 68 8.75 7.76 12.32
CA TRP A 68 10.07 7.41 12.82
C TRP A 68 9.95 6.90 14.26
N GLU A 69 10.45 5.70 14.51
CA GLU A 69 10.39 5.07 15.83
C GLU A 69 11.81 4.91 16.40
N SER A 70 11.98 5.31 17.66
CA SER A 70 13.27 5.18 18.35
C SER A 70 13.44 3.75 18.86
N VAL A 71 14.56 3.11 18.52
CA VAL A 71 14.86 1.72 18.87
C VAL A 71 15.96 1.56 19.93
N GLY A 72 16.62 2.63 20.28
CA GLY A 72 17.62 2.63 21.34
C GLY A 72 18.81 3.57 21.11
N PRO A 73 19.70 3.69 22.09
CA PRO A 73 20.89 4.52 21.98
C PRO A 73 21.89 3.95 20.97
N THR A 74 22.68 4.82 20.35
CA THR A 74 23.67 4.44 19.32
C THR A 74 24.69 3.41 19.81
N GLY A 75 25.05 3.43 21.09
CA GLY A 75 26.01 2.47 21.71
C GLY A 75 25.45 1.05 21.90
N MET A 76 24.15 0.83 21.67
CA MET A 76 23.53 -0.49 21.79
C MET A 76 23.84 -1.40 20.60
N PHE A 77 24.22 -0.82 19.45
CA PHE A 77 24.35 -1.55 18.20
C PHE A 77 25.83 -1.72 17.81
N PRO A 78 26.37 -2.96 17.88
CA PRO A 78 27.71 -3.27 17.40
C PRO A 78 27.79 -3.18 15.86
N ASP A 79 29.00 -3.19 15.33
CA ASP A 79 29.25 -3.14 13.88
C ASP A 79 29.43 -4.51 13.23
N ASN A 80 29.65 -5.56 14.02
CA ASN A 80 29.87 -6.93 13.57
C ASN A 80 28.68 -7.87 13.80
N ASN A 81 27.67 -7.43 14.54
CA ASN A 81 26.51 -8.28 14.88
C ASN A 81 25.19 -7.52 14.83
N TYR A 82 24.12 -8.25 14.60
CA TYR A 82 22.77 -7.70 14.55
C TYR A 82 22.04 -7.81 15.88
N VAL A 83 21.45 -6.71 16.32
CA VAL A 83 20.58 -6.65 17.49
C VAL A 83 19.12 -6.62 17.02
N PRO A 84 18.31 -7.62 17.43
CA PRO A 84 16.88 -7.59 17.11
C PRO A 84 16.17 -6.50 17.93
N THR A 85 15.41 -5.66 17.25
CA THR A 85 14.56 -4.63 17.85
C THR A 85 13.14 -4.77 17.32
N VAL A 86 12.14 -4.34 18.10
CA VAL A 86 10.74 -4.34 17.69
C VAL A 86 10.31 -2.92 17.36
N VAL A 87 9.73 -2.74 16.20
CA VAL A 87 9.20 -1.45 15.72
C VAL A 87 7.73 -1.56 15.38
N THR A 88 6.99 -0.49 15.57
CA THR A 88 5.57 -0.39 15.23
C THR A 88 5.41 0.22 13.83
N LEU A 89 5.27 -0.62 12.82
CA LEU A 89 5.12 -0.16 11.43
C LEU A 89 3.72 0.41 11.16
N THR A 90 2.70 -0.14 11.83
CA THR A 90 1.31 0.30 11.64
C THR A 90 0.67 0.53 13.00
N PRO A 91 0.57 1.77 13.45
CA PRO A 91 -0.11 2.10 14.70
C PRO A 91 -1.59 1.70 14.68
N GLY A 92 -2.14 1.34 15.83
CA GLY A 92 -3.57 1.11 16.01
C GLY A 92 -4.05 -0.33 15.80
N ILE A 93 -3.21 -1.24 15.29
CA ILE A 93 -3.58 -2.66 15.11
C ILE A 93 -2.87 -3.61 16.09
N GLY A 94 -2.34 -3.08 17.18
CA GLY A 94 -1.70 -3.86 18.26
C GLY A 94 -0.45 -4.61 17.80
N GLU A 95 -0.29 -5.86 18.24
CA GLU A 95 0.90 -6.67 17.91
C GLU A 95 1.03 -6.98 16.42
N ALA A 96 -0.08 -7.02 15.67
CA ALA A 96 -0.04 -7.22 14.23
C ALA A 96 0.66 -6.09 13.47
N GLY A 97 0.69 -4.88 14.06
CA GLY A 97 1.38 -3.72 13.51
C GLY A 97 2.86 -3.68 13.80
N LYS A 98 3.38 -4.59 14.61
CA LYS A 98 4.79 -4.64 15.01
C LYS A 98 5.60 -5.54 14.08
N ALA A 99 6.87 -5.22 13.93
CA ALA A 99 7.82 -6.05 13.20
C ALA A 99 9.16 -6.08 13.93
N THR A 100 9.84 -7.21 13.83
CA THR A 100 11.23 -7.30 14.28
C THR A 100 12.13 -6.78 13.16
N VAL A 101 13.07 -5.94 13.54
CA VAL A 101 14.10 -5.37 12.68
C VAL A 101 15.46 -5.67 13.28
N TYR A 102 16.38 -6.12 12.46
CA TYR A 102 17.75 -6.39 12.86
C TYR A 102 18.60 -5.15 12.56
N VAL A 103 19.18 -4.57 13.61
CA VAL A 103 19.94 -3.32 13.52
C VAL A 103 21.39 -3.57 13.93
N ARG A 104 22.32 -3.00 13.16
CA ARG A 104 23.73 -2.92 13.51
C ARG A 104 24.34 -1.59 13.08
N LYS A 105 25.46 -1.23 13.65
CA LYS A 105 26.25 -0.11 13.16
C LYS A 105 26.89 -0.47 11.82
N ARG A 106 26.98 0.51 10.93
CA ARG A 106 27.65 0.35 9.64
C ARG A 106 29.13 0.15 9.81
N ASN A 107 29.67 -0.84 9.14
CA ASN A 107 31.11 -1.10 9.05
C ASN A 107 31.58 -0.83 7.61
N PRO A 108 32.35 0.22 7.35
CA PRO A 108 32.77 0.58 6.00
C PRO A 108 33.57 -0.51 5.26
N LEU A 109 34.19 -1.45 6.01
CA LEU A 109 34.94 -2.55 5.41
C LEU A 109 34.05 -3.70 4.91
N LEU A 110 32.88 -3.88 5.53
CA LEU A 110 31.93 -4.95 5.21
C LEU A 110 30.79 -4.47 4.31
N ASP A 111 30.36 -3.22 4.49
CA ASP A 111 29.16 -2.66 3.89
C ASP A 111 29.49 -1.93 2.58
N THR A 112 29.50 -2.68 1.50
CA THR A 112 29.80 -2.17 0.15
C THR A 112 28.55 -1.70 -0.59
N ASP A 113 27.38 -1.77 0.05
CA ASP A 113 26.09 -1.43 -0.52
C ASP A 113 25.93 0.07 -0.78
N LYS A 114 25.23 0.40 -1.86
CA LYS A 114 24.97 1.77 -2.27
C LYS A 114 23.71 2.35 -1.63
N ALA A 115 22.76 1.48 -1.24
CA ALA A 115 21.46 1.90 -0.73
C ALA A 115 21.55 2.68 0.59
N ASP A 116 22.48 2.31 1.46
CA ASP A 116 22.65 2.88 2.81
C ASP A 116 23.99 3.63 2.98
N ARG A 117 24.61 4.06 1.89
CA ARG A 117 25.98 4.62 1.90
C ARG A 117 26.15 5.75 2.92
N ASP A 118 25.15 6.60 3.06
CA ASP A 118 25.23 7.80 3.91
C ASP A 118 24.66 7.59 5.31
N THR A 119 24.27 6.35 5.67
CA THR A 119 23.70 6.04 6.98
C THR A 119 24.76 5.47 7.92
N GLN A 120 24.62 5.77 9.22
CA GLN A 120 25.50 5.24 10.26
C GLN A 120 25.09 3.84 10.72
N PHE A 121 23.86 3.44 10.48
CA PHE A 121 23.26 2.17 10.89
C PHE A 121 22.58 1.49 9.73
N ILE A 122 22.60 0.17 9.74
CA ILE A 122 21.90 -0.70 8.81
C ILE A 122 20.77 -1.38 9.57
N ALA A 123 19.56 -1.34 9.01
CA ALA A 123 18.38 -1.96 9.57
C ALA A 123 17.74 -2.89 8.52
N ILE A 124 17.70 -4.20 8.83
CA ILE A 124 17.23 -5.27 7.93
C ILE A 124 15.93 -5.87 8.48
N SER A 125 14.97 -6.08 7.61
CA SER A 125 13.69 -6.69 7.94
C SER A 125 13.84 -8.16 8.31
N SER A 126 13.14 -8.59 9.35
CA SER A 126 13.00 -10.02 9.67
C SER A 126 12.04 -10.77 8.72
N ARG A 127 11.47 -10.12 7.71
CA ARG A 127 10.55 -10.76 6.78
C ARG A 127 11.28 -11.35 5.58
N CYS A 128 11.14 -12.68 5.40
CA CYS A 128 11.68 -13.40 4.26
C CYS A 128 11.08 -12.88 2.95
N ALA A 129 11.93 -12.62 1.96
CA ALA A 129 11.52 -12.16 0.64
C ALA A 129 10.80 -13.21 -0.21
N HIS A 130 10.66 -14.45 0.28
CA HIS A 130 9.85 -15.50 -0.36
C HIS A 130 8.35 -15.29 -0.10
N LEU A 131 7.89 -15.51 1.15
CA LEU A 131 6.49 -15.44 1.56
C LEU A 131 6.28 -14.70 2.88
N GLY A 132 7.25 -13.89 3.33
CA GLY A 132 7.11 -13.07 4.52
C GLY A 132 7.32 -13.79 5.85
N CYS A 133 7.76 -15.06 5.85
CA CYS A 133 8.09 -15.78 7.09
C CYS A 133 9.20 -15.07 7.88
N PRO A 134 9.22 -15.17 9.23
CA PRO A 134 10.27 -14.56 10.02
C PRO A 134 11.62 -15.24 9.78
N VAL A 135 12.63 -14.47 9.43
CA VAL A 135 14.03 -14.91 9.39
C VAL A 135 14.69 -14.67 10.74
N ARG A 136 15.70 -15.48 11.06
CA ARG A 136 16.52 -15.34 12.27
C ARG A 136 17.96 -15.11 11.88
N TRP A 137 18.60 -14.20 12.59
CA TRP A 137 20.05 -14.03 12.55
C TRP A 137 20.71 -15.15 13.33
N VAL A 138 21.70 -15.79 12.76
CA VAL A 138 22.50 -16.86 13.37
C VAL A 138 23.95 -16.40 13.41
N ASP A 139 24.42 -15.94 14.57
CA ASP A 139 25.74 -15.38 14.77
C ASP A 139 26.89 -16.31 14.33
N ALA A 140 26.83 -17.57 14.75
CA ALA A 140 27.88 -18.55 14.43
C ALA A 140 28.03 -18.82 12.93
N ALA A 141 26.98 -18.55 12.16
CA ALA A 141 26.99 -18.74 10.69
C ALA A 141 27.13 -17.42 9.93
N GLU A 142 27.00 -16.30 10.61
CA GLU A 142 26.89 -14.95 10.01
C GLU A 142 25.83 -14.90 8.88
N ARG A 143 24.67 -15.50 9.14
CA ARG A 143 23.59 -15.66 8.16
C ARG A 143 22.22 -15.37 8.76
N PHE A 144 21.35 -14.83 7.90
CA PHE A 144 19.91 -14.88 8.17
C PHE A 144 19.33 -16.16 7.59
N VAL A 145 18.56 -16.87 8.39
CA VAL A 145 17.96 -18.14 8.00
C VAL A 145 16.44 -18.07 8.15
N CYS A 146 15.73 -18.46 7.11
CA CYS A 146 14.30 -18.62 7.13
C CYS A 146 13.96 -20.11 7.36
N PRO A 147 13.33 -20.47 8.47
CA PRO A 147 13.06 -21.87 8.81
C PRO A 147 11.95 -22.50 7.97
N CYS A 148 11.10 -21.68 7.32
CA CYS A 148 9.92 -22.20 6.61
C CYS A 148 10.30 -23.00 5.35
N HIS A 149 11.19 -22.47 4.49
CA HIS A 149 11.56 -23.11 3.23
C HIS A 149 13.08 -23.02 2.96
N GLY A 150 13.88 -22.82 4.00
CA GLY A 150 15.34 -22.82 3.86
C GLY A 150 15.92 -21.63 3.10
N GLY A 151 15.25 -20.47 3.12
CA GLY A 151 15.82 -19.24 2.61
C GLY A 151 17.02 -18.81 3.44
N VAL A 152 18.16 -18.56 2.81
CA VAL A 152 19.41 -18.15 3.49
C VAL A 152 19.91 -16.84 2.87
N TYR A 153 20.34 -15.94 3.75
CA TYR A 153 20.88 -14.63 3.36
C TYR A 153 22.20 -14.37 4.09
N ASP A 154 23.08 -13.63 3.45
CA ASP A 154 24.36 -13.23 4.03
C ASP A 154 24.21 -12.09 5.08
N LEU A 155 25.34 -11.64 5.61
CA LEU A 155 25.42 -10.51 6.55
C LEU A 155 24.77 -9.24 5.99
N LEU A 156 24.80 -9.02 4.68
CA LEU A 156 24.21 -7.85 4.04
C LEU A 156 22.74 -8.02 3.69
N GLY A 157 22.16 -9.19 4.01
CA GLY A 157 20.80 -9.54 3.62
C GLY A 157 20.64 -9.99 2.18
N ARG A 158 21.74 -10.24 1.43
CA ARG A 158 21.70 -10.79 0.08
C ARG A 158 21.28 -12.25 0.14
N ARG A 159 20.47 -12.68 -0.82
CA ARG A 159 20.12 -14.08 -0.98
C ARG A 159 21.38 -14.91 -1.33
N VAL A 160 21.65 -15.96 -0.57
CA VAL A 160 22.69 -16.95 -0.86
C VAL A 160 22.13 -18.33 -1.12
N GLY A 161 20.88 -18.62 -0.75
CA GLY A 161 20.26 -19.91 -1.01
C GLY A 161 18.77 -19.96 -0.74
N GLY A 162 18.14 -21.04 -1.21
CA GLY A 162 16.71 -21.27 -1.03
C GLY A 162 15.81 -20.53 -2.03
N PRO A 163 14.49 -20.54 -1.81
CA PRO A 163 13.49 -20.04 -2.74
C PRO A 163 13.32 -18.51 -2.83
N PRO A 164 13.84 -17.66 -1.90
CA PRO A 164 13.70 -16.21 -2.06
C PRO A 164 14.24 -15.73 -3.40
N VAL A 165 13.62 -14.72 -3.98
CA VAL A 165 14.00 -14.18 -5.30
C VAL A 165 14.78 -12.86 -5.22
N ARG A 166 14.87 -12.27 -4.02
CA ARG A 166 15.54 -10.99 -3.78
C ARG A 166 16.13 -10.93 -2.37
N PRO A 167 16.99 -9.93 -2.07
CA PRO A 167 17.48 -9.66 -0.74
C PRO A 167 16.36 -9.34 0.26
N LEU A 168 16.72 -9.31 1.55
CA LEU A 168 15.84 -8.81 2.61
C LEU A 168 15.62 -7.30 2.45
N ASP A 169 14.41 -6.86 2.76
CA ASP A 169 14.06 -5.45 2.79
C ASP A 169 14.84 -4.72 3.89
N ARG A 170 15.06 -3.44 3.68
CA ARG A 170 15.73 -2.55 4.61
C ARG A 170 14.80 -1.47 5.13
N PHE A 171 15.25 -0.76 6.15
CA PHE A 171 14.55 0.39 6.71
C PHE A 171 15.44 1.61 6.64
N TYR A 172 14.84 2.77 6.45
CA TYR A 172 15.54 4.03 6.65
C TYR A 172 15.98 4.16 8.09
N THR A 173 17.19 4.62 8.29
CA THR A 173 17.77 4.86 9.62
C THR A 173 18.24 6.29 9.73
N ARG A 174 18.11 6.88 10.90
CA ARG A 174 18.71 8.17 11.27
C ARG A 174 19.07 8.18 12.72
N VAL A 175 19.96 9.10 13.10
CA VAL A 175 20.32 9.35 14.49
C VAL A 175 19.79 10.71 14.91
N VAL A 176 19.00 10.74 15.98
CA VAL A 176 18.48 11.97 16.56
C VAL A 176 18.73 11.95 18.07
N ARG A 177 19.43 12.94 18.56
CA ARG A 177 19.77 13.07 19.99
C ARG A 177 20.41 11.80 20.60
N GLY A 178 21.30 11.14 19.85
CA GLY A 178 21.97 9.93 20.31
C GLY A 178 21.11 8.65 20.28
N GLN A 179 19.89 8.73 19.75
CA GLN A 179 19.00 7.60 19.56
C GLN A 179 18.94 7.20 18.08
N VAL A 180 19.01 5.91 17.82
CA VAL A 180 18.75 5.36 16.48
C VAL A 180 17.24 5.33 16.25
N GLN A 181 16.81 5.89 15.15
CA GLN A 181 15.41 5.86 14.71
C GLN A 181 15.29 5.10 13.39
N ILE A 182 14.22 4.31 13.29
CA ILE A 182 13.86 3.53 12.11
C ILE A 182 12.62 4.15 11.49
N GLY A 183 12.66 4.33 10.17
CA GLY A 183 11.57 4.87 9.36
C GLY A 183 10.90 3.81 8.50
N SER A 184 10.42 4.22 7.32
CA SER A 184 9.74 3.35 6.38
C SER A 184 10.65 2.24 5.84
N ARG A 185 10.03 1.11 5.46
CA ARG A 185 10.70 -0.01 4.83
C ARG A 185 10.86 0.24 3.33
N TYR A 186 11.96 -0.20 2.76
CA TYR A 186 12.22 -0.19 1.32
C TYR A 186 12.88 -1.48 0.86
N SER A 187 12.77 -1.79 -0.42
CA SER A 187 13.37 -2.98 -1.03
C SER A 187 14.66 -2.65 -1.78
N VAL A 188 15.55 -3.62 -1.83
CA VAL A 188 16.80 -3.56 -2.56
C VAL A 188 16.89 -4.70 -3.58
N ASN A 189 17.62 -4.45 -4.68
CA ASN A 189 17.94 -5.46 -5.69
C ASN A 189 19.14 -6.32 -5.26
N SER A 190 19.56 -7.28 -6.10
CA SER A 190 20.70 -8.17 -5.83
C SER A 190 22.02 -7.44 -5.61
N GLU A 191 22.16 -6.22 -6.15
CA GLU A 191 23.33 -5.35 -6.02
C GLU A 191 23.25 -4.44 -4.79
N LEU A 192 22.21 -4.63 -3.97
CA LEU A 192 21.87 -3.80 -2.81
C LEU A 192 21.65 -2.33 -3.17
N GLU A 193 21.11 -2.07 -4.34
CA GLU A 193 20.60 -0.78 -4.74
C GLU A 193 19.09 -0.71 -4.48
N ARG A 194 18.59 0.46 -4.12
CA ARG A 194 17.15 0.66 -3.93
C ARG A 194 16.38 0.43 -5.23
N PHE A 195 15.24 -0.25 -5.15
CA PHE A 195 14.37 -0.40 -6.31
C PHE A 195 13.86 0.95 -6.81
N SER A 196 13.91 1.12 -8.12
CA SER A 196 13.34 2.27 -8.83
C SER A 196 12.76 1.76 -10.17
N PRO A 197 11.60 2.22 -10.60
CA PRO A 197 10.76 3.30 -10.02
C PRO A 197 9.82 2.84 -8.90
N ARG A 198 9.71 1.52 -8.67
CA ARG A 198 8.76 0.97 -7.70
C ARG A 198 9.45 0.14 -6.63
N ASP A 199 9.19 0.48 -5.39
CA ASP A 199 9.64 -0.27 -4.23
C ASP A 199 8.56 -1.27 -3.78
N PRO A 200 8.82 -2.61 -3.85
CA PRO A 200 7.85 -3.62 -3.44
C PRO A 200 7.61 -3.67 -1.93
N ALA A 201 8.43 -3.01 -1.12
CA ALA A 201 8.25 -2.91 0.32
C ALA A 201 7.35 -1.75 0.73
N GLU A 202 7.24 -0.72 -0.08
CA GLU A 202 6.32 0.38 0.16
C GLU A 202 4.92 0.03 -0.38
N PRO A 203 3.86 0.22 0.41
CA PRO A 203 2.51 0.21 -0.13
C PRO A 203 2.43 1.31 -1.17
N ILE A 204 1.99 0.97 -2.37
CA ILE A 204 1.81 1.94 -3.43
C ILE A 204 0.45 2.56 -3.24
N ASP A 205 0.47 3.78 -2.75
CA ASP A 205 -0.71 4.61 -2.68
C ASP A 205 -0.94 5.30 -4.02
N GLY A 206 -2.20 5.43 -4.36
CA GLY A 206 -2.60 6.18 -5.53
C GLY A 206 -2.51 5.41 -6.85
N ILE A 207 -2.54 6.18 -7.93
CA ILE A 207 -2.63 5.68 -9.30
C ILE A 207 -1.42 4.82 -9.71
N GLY A 208 -0.28 5.01 -9.02
CA GLY A 208 0.96 4.28 -9.28
C GLY A 208 0.81 2.76 -9.15
N GLN A 209 -0.05 2.27 -8.26
CA GLN A 209 -0.29 0.83 -8.10
C GLN A 209 -0.89 0.17 -9.36
N TYR A 210 -1.60 0.95 -10.18
CA TYR A 210 -2.21 0.46 -11.43
C TYR A 210 -1.29 0.67 -12.64
N MET A 211 -0.39 1.64 -12.58
CA MET A 211 0.50 1.96 -13.71
C MET A 211 1.72 1.05 -13.77
N TYR A 212 2.15 0.45 -12.66
CA TYR A 212 3.32 -0.42 -12.59
C TYR A 212 2.98 -1.80 -12.04
N PRO A 213 2.20 -2.61 -12.77
CA PRO A 213 1.82 -3.95 -12.30
C PRO A 213 2.99 -4.95 -12.35
N SER A 214 4.10 -4.62 -13.02
CA SER A 214 5.23 -5.53 -13.19
C SER A 214 5.99 -5.73 -11.88
N ARG A 215 6.26 -6.98 -11.54
CA ARG A 215 7.14 -7.32 -10.42
C ARG A 215 8.56 -6.86 -10.73
N PRO A 216 9.29 -6.31 -9.74
CA PRO A 216 10.71 -6.08 -9.91
C PRO A 216 11.38 -7.42 -10.19
N SER A 217 12.04 -7.54 -11.31
CA SER A 217 12.88 -8.70 -11.61
C SER A 217 14.29 -8.44 -11.10
N GLU A 218 14.91 -9.44 -10.47
CA GLU A 218 16.35 -9.39 -10.25
C GLU A 218 17.04 -9.27 -11.60
N ARG A 219 17.92 -8.31 -11.77
CA ARG A 219 18.86 -8.32 -12.87
C ARG A 219 19.84 -9.46 -12.59
N ARG A 220 19.83 -10.47 -13.47
CA ARG A 220 20.83 -11.52 -13.51
C ARG A 220 22.14 -10.99 -14.05
#